data_299e3bfa9a9540a88a1db746e512676f
#
_entry.id   299e3bfa9a9540a88a1db746e512676f
#
_cell.length_a   1.000
_cell.length_b   1.000
_cell.length_c   1.000
_cell.angle_alpha   90.00
_cell.angle_beta   90.00
_cell.angle_gamma   90.00
#
_symmetry.space_group_name_H-M   'P 1'
#
loop_
_entity.id
_entity.type
_entity.pdbx_description
1 polymer ?
#
loop_
_entity_poly.entity_id
_entity_poly.type
_entity_poly.pdbx_seq_one_letter_code
_entity_poly.pdbx_strand_id
1 'polypeptide(L)'
;MAGVSDAGTLEGDASAEEREAAVHDVIQTIARTTFDLDAVLQTVIDRAVRLCRADTGNIARHDGDTDEYRIAAFTSMTPEYERLVRERVYVPEQGSIVGRTLLHKQVVHIQDVLEDPAYALPDLQRLAGYRTALGVPMMRDGEPIGAIAVARNEVRPFSDAEIRLIETFADFVVIAVENVRLFQTVERQRAELARFAPQAADLLSSNEGEQLLAAHRQEITALFFDLRGFTAFAETAEPEEVFRILREYHTAAGEEVVANGGTIEHFAGDGLMAFFNDPVEIDDHELAAVRTAATLAQRFTTLAADWRKRGYDLGLGIGIATGYATLGRIGFEGRYEYGAIGNAVILASRLSDAAAPGEILLSQRTDASL
;
A
#
# COMPACT_ATOMS: atom_id res chain seq x y z
N MET A 1 6.44 7.27 77.26
CA MET A 1 5.73 7.80 76.09
C MET A 1 6.70 7.74 74.93
N ALA A 2 6.63 6.71 74.18
CA ALA A 2 7.45 6.51 72.99
C ALA A 2 6.52 6.57 71.80
N GLY A 3 6.70 7.57 70.95
CA GLY A 3 6.02 7.67 69.69
C GLY A 3 6.66 6.70 68.69
N VAL A 4 5.90 5.72 68.25
CA VAL A 4 6.26 4.87 67.14
C VAL A 4 6.03 5.66 65.84
N SER A 5 7.11 5.99 65.16
CA SER A 5 7.11 6.54 63.81
C SER A 5 6.77 5.39 62.84
N ASP A 6 5.58 5.47 62.28
CA ASP A 6 5.16 4.62 61.19
C ASP A 6 5.73 5.19 59.87
N ALA A 7 6.93 4.71 59.53
CA ALA A 7 7.54 4.94 58.22
C ALA A 7 7.29 3.73 57.37
N GLY A 8 6.01 3.51 57.01
CA GLY A 8 5.59 2.53 55.99
C GLY A 8 5.95 3.03 54.62
N THR A 9 6.92 2.41 54.06
CA THR A 9 7.49 2.48 52.72
C THR A 9 6.41 2.52 51.63
N LEU A 10 6.25 3.67 50.99
CA LEU A 10 5.63 3.78 49.68
C LEU A 10 6.74 3.70 48.60
N GLU A 11 7.36 2.55 48.48
CA GLU A 11 8.11 2.19 47.29
C GLU A 11 7.14 1.50 46.33
N GLY A 12 6.68 2.29 45.34
CA GLY A 12 5.92 1.49 44.54
C GLY A 12 5.64 1.87 43.11
N ASP A 13 4.67 2.52 42.74
CA ASP A 13 4.27 2.77 41.36
C ASP A 13 4.99 3.99 40.79
N ALA A 14 5.23 4.01 39.45
CA ALA A 14 5.62 5.21 38.74
C ALA A 14 4.63 6.34 39.07
N SER A 15 5.12 7.55 39.29
CA SER A 15 4.26 8.67 39.64
C SER A 15 3.23 8.92 38.54
N ALA A 16 2.10 9.51 38.87
CA ALA A 16 1.08 9.88 37.89
C ALA A 16 1.67 10.76 36.77
N GLU A 17 2.60 11.66 37.14
CA GLU A 17 3.30 12.55 36.21
C GLU A 17 4.21 11.77 35.24
N GLU A 18 4.93 10.74 35.68
CA GLU A 18 5.77 9.91 34.84
C GLU A 18 4.94 9.09 33.83
N ARG A 19 3.77 8.61 34.25
CA ARG A 19 2.82 7.90 33.39
C ARG A 19 2.23 8.83 32.33
N GLU A 20 1.80 10.02 32.71
CA GLU A 20 1.25 11.02 31.80
C GLU A 20 2.30 11.49 30.79
N ALA A 21 3.53 11.74 31.23
CA ALA A 21 4.63 12.09 30.34
C ALA A 21 4.95 10.99 29.32
N ALA A 22 4.90 9.72 29.71
CA ALA A 22 5.17 8.61 28.83
C ALA A 22 4.04 8.37 27.80
N VAL A 23 2.79 8.52 28.22
CA VAL A 23 1.63 8.50 27.31
C VAL A 23 1.77 9.62 26.28
N HIS A 24 2.12 10.84 26.72
CA HIS A 24 2.33 11.97 25.83
C HIS A 24 3.46 11.72 24.82
N ASP A 25 4.58 11.13 25.25
CA ASP A 25 5.73 10.81 24.39
C ASP A 25 5.40 9.75 23.34
N VAL A 26 4.62 8.72 23.70
CA VAL A 26 4.11 7.71 22.76
C VAL A 26 3.18 8.35 21.73
N ILE A 27 2.25 9.19 22.15
CA ILE A 27 1.35 9.94 21.25
C ILE A 27 2.15 10.82 20.29
N GLN A 28 3.16 11.55 20.78
CA GLN A 28 4.02 12.38 19.94
C GLN A 28 4.84 11.54 18.94
N THR A 29 5.32 10.37 19.37
CA THR A 29 6.05 9.46 18.49
C THR A 29 5.15 8.95 17.38
N ILE A 30 3.92 8.52 17.69
CA ILE A 30 2.92 8.11 16.68
C ILE A 30 2.61 9.26 15.71
N ALA A 31 2.45 10.48 16.22
CA ALA A 31 2.14 11.65 15.40
C ALA A 31 3.29 12.08 14.47
N ARG A 32 4.54 11.84 14.85
CA ARG A 32 5.74 12.24 14.10
C ARG A 32 6.27 11.16 13.16
N THR A 33 6.04 9.89 13.49
CA THR A 33 6.57 8.72 12.77
C THR A 33 5.47 8.01 11.99
N THR A 34 4.74 8.73 11.15
CA THR A 34 3.58 8.23 10.38
C THR A 34 3.93 7.02 9.49
N PHE A 35 5.22 6.70 9.29
CA PHE A 35 5.69 5.69 8.34
C PHE A 35 6.58 4.59 8.93
N ASP A 36 7.01 4.69 10.18
CA ASP A 36 7.92 3.72 10.80
C ASP A 36 7.25 3.03 11.99
N LEU A 37 6.47 2.00 11.67
CA LEU A 37 5.76 1.19 12.66
C LEU A 37 6.74 0.51 13.64
N ASP A 38 7.90 0.06 13.16
CA ASP A 38 8.87 -0.65 13.99
C ASP A 38 9.45 0.27 15.06
N ALA A 39 9.73 1.54 14.72
CA ALA A 39 10.16 2.55 15.69
C ALA A 39 9.08 2.86 16.75
N VAL A 40 7.80 2.90 16.36
CA VAL A 40 6.68 3.07 17.29
C VAL A 40 6.57 1.88 18.24
N LEU A 41 6.58 0.66 17.71
CA LEU A 41 6.48 -0.57 18.52
C LEU A 41 7.65 -0.69 19.52
N GLN A 42 8.87 -0.37 19.07
CA GLN A 42 10.04 -0.39 19.93
C GLN A 42 9.93 0.67 21.06
N THR A 43 9.49 1.88 20.73
CA THR A 43 9.26 2.93 21.73
C THR A 43 8.23 2.50 22.77
N VAL A 44 7.13 1.90 22.35
CA VAL A 44 6.07 1.42 23.23
C VAL A 44 6.59 0.35 24.18
N ILE A 45 7.30 -0.67 23.69
CA ILE A 45 7.78 -1.76 24.56
C ILE A 45 8.84 -1.28 25.56
N ASP A 46 9.74 -0.40 25.13
CA ASP A 46 10.76 0.17 26.01
C ASP A 46 10.13 1.01 27.15
N ARG A 47 9.08 1.78 26.84
CA ARG A 47 8.32 2.56 27.84
C ARG A 47 7.52 1.63 28.76
N ALA A 48 6.86 0.62 28.21
CA ALA A 48 6.09 -0.36 28.98
C ALA A 48 6.97 -1.07 30.02
N VAL A 49 8.11 -1.58 29.59
CA VAL A 49 9.07 -2.27 30.48
C VAL A 49 9.58 -1.34 31.58
N ARG A 50 9.97 -0.12 31.21
CA ARG A 50 10.50 0.85 32.17
C ARG A 50 9.48 1.27 33.23
N LEU A 51 8.25 1.62 32.81
CA LEU A 51 7.23 2.15 33.71
C LEU A 51 6.60 1.09 34.61
N CYS A 52 6.49 -0.15 34.11
CA CYS A 52 6.03 -1.28 34.90
C CYS A 52 7.18 -1.95 35.66
N ARG A 53 8.41 -1.39 35.65
CA ARG A 53 9.59 -2.03 36.28
C ARG A 53 9.67 -3.51 35.95
N ALA A 54 9.42 -3.84 34.67
CA ALA A 54 9.61 -5.17 34.14
C ALA A 54 11.07 -5.34 33.68
N ASP A 55 11.54 -6.58 33.62
CA ASP A 55 12.90 -6.89 33.19
C ASP A 55 12.97 -7.17 31.69
N THR A 56 11.86 -7.63 31.10
CA THR A 56 11.75 -7.90 29.66
C THR A 56 10.33 -7.64 29.15
N GLY A 57 10.22 -7.39 27.87
CA GLY A 57 8.94 -7.24 27.18
C GLY A 57 9.07 -7.48 25.68
N ASN A 58 7.95 -7.81 25.07
CA ASN A 58 7.84 -7.95 23.64
C ASN A 58 6.43 -7.59 23.13
N ILE A 59 6.36 -7.29 21.83
CA ILE A 59 5.11 -7.09 21.10
C ILE A 59 5.06 -8.16 20.00
N ALA A 60 4.08 -9.05 20.09
CA ALA A 60 3.74 -10.00 19.03
C ALA A 60 2.67 -9.39 18.12
N ARG A 61 2.83 -9.53 16.82
CA ARG A 61 1.91 -9.01 15.81
C ARG A 61 1.55 -10.11 14.82
N HIS A 62 0.34 -10.04 14.26
CA HIS A 62 -0.12 -10.91 13.19
C HIS A 62 0.79 -10.79 11.95
N ASP A 63 1.18 -11.91 11.38
CA ASP A 63 2.07 -11.99 10.21
C ASP A 63 1.24 -12.23 8.93
N GLY A 64 0.74 -11.13 8.35
CA GLY A 64 -0.01 -11.18 7.09
C GLY A 64 -1.37 -11.88 7.17
N ASP A 65 -1.64 -12.81 6.25
CA ASP A 65 -2.92 -13.52 6.09
C ASP A 65 -2.95 -14.89 6.80
N THR A 66 -1.96 -15.19 7.64
CA THR A 66 -1.88 -16.46 8.40
C THR A 66 -2.32 -16.26 9.84
N ASP A 67 -2.80 -17.30 10.54
CA ASP A 67 -3.08 -17.26 11.98
C ASP A 67 -1.80 -17.28 12.85
N GLU A 68 -0.69 -16.83 12.29
CA GLU A 68 0.61 -16.78 12.92
C GLU A 68 0.95 -15.37 13.42
N TYR A 69 1.60 -15.31 14.58
CA TYR A 69 2.05 -14.07 15.18
C TYR A 69 3.57 -14.12 15.38
N ARG A 70 4.26 -13.05 15.01
CA ARG A 70 5.70 -12.91 15.17
C ARG A 70 6.05 -11.73 16.05
N ILE A 71 7.19 -11.79 16.70
CA ILE A 71 7.66 -10.68 17.53
C ILE A 71 8.14 -9.54 16.61
N ALA A 72 7.47 -8.41 16.73
CA ALA A 72 7.76 -7.18 15.98
C ALA A 72 8.69 -6.23 16.76
N ALA A 73 8.58 -6.21 18.10
CA ALA A 73 9.47 -5.44 18.95
C ALA A 73 9.74 -6.19 20.27
N PHE A 74 10.90 -6.02 20.87
CA PHE A 74 11.26 -6.64 22.15
C PHE A 74 12.42 -5.88 22.81
N THR A 75 12.53 -6.03 24.14
CA THR A 75 13.71 -5.57 24.85
C THR A 75 14.84 -6.59 24.70
N SER A 76 16.01 -6.11 24.28
CA SER A 76 17.19 -6.94 24.06
C SER A 76 17.76 -7.43 25.41
N MET A 77 18.17 -8.69 25.47
CA MET A 77 18.84 -9.28 26.66
C MET A 77 20.18 -9.88 26.25
N THR A 78 20.16 -11.05 25.58
CA THR A 78 21.34 -11.74 25.09
C THR A 78 21.16 -12.11 23.62
N PRO A 79 22.24 -12.23 22.80
CA PRO A 79 22.11 -12.63 21.41
C PRO A 79 21.39 -13.97 21.19
N GLU A 80 21.52 -14.90 22.15
CA GLU A 80 20.83 -16.18 22.09
C GLU A 80 19.33 -16.05 22.34
N TYR A 81 18.93 -15.23 23.31
CA TYR A 81 17.53 -14.90 23.57
C TYR A 81 16.87 -14.21 22.36
N GLU A 82 17.56 -13.22 21.81
CA GLU A 82 17.08 -12.49 20.63
C GLU A 82 16.81 -13.42 19.44
N ARG A 83 17.74 -14.35 19.16
CA ARG A 83 17.55 -15.31 18.08
C ARG A 83 16.30 -16.16 18.30
N LEU A 84 16.14 -16.76 19.50
CA LEU A 84 14.98 -17.60 19.81
C LEU A 84 13.66 -16.85 19.74
N VAL A 85 13.63 -15.60 20.18
CA VAL A 85 12.45 -14.73 20.14
C VAL A 85 12.06 -14.39 18.69
N ARG A 86 13.04 -14.04 17.84
CA ARG A 86 12.78 -13.69 16.43
C ARG A 86 12.35 -14.87 15.57
N GLU A 87 12.92 -16.05 15.81
CA GLU A 87 12.62 -17.26 15.04
C GLU A 87 11.27 -17.87 15.43
N ARG A 88 10.75 -17.54 16.62
CA ARG A 88 9.53 -18.15 17.14
C ARG A 88 8.28 -17.60 16.48
N VAL A 89 7.40 -18.53 16.12
CA VAL A 89 6.01 -18.27 15.72
C VAL A 89 5.11 -18.53 16.92
N TYR A 90 4.19 -17.60 17.17
CA TYR A 90 3.16 -17.74 18.19
C TYR A 90 1.81 -17.99 17.53
N VAL A 91 1.02 -18.83 18.14
CA VAL A 91 -0.36 -19.12 17.78
C VAL A 91 -1.24 -19.02 19.04
N PRO A 92 -2.57 -18.86 18.92
CA PRO A 92 -3.47 -18.93 20.07
C PRO A 92 -3.36 -20.31 20.75
N GLU A 93 -2.68 -20.38 21.89
CA GLU A 93 -2.37 -21.62 22.64
C GLU A 93 -2.23 -21.37 24.15
N GLN A 94 -2.17 -22.44 24.96
CA GLN A 94 -2.00 -22.33 26.41
C GLN A 94 -0.54 -22.27 26.87
N GLY A 95 0.42 -22.62 26.00
CA GLY A 95 1.82 -22.85 26.37
C GLY A 95 2.65 -21.59 26.62
N SER A 96 2.16 -20.41 26.27
CA SER A 96 2.89 -19.15 26.41
C SER A 96 1.99 -18.02 26.87
N ILE A 97 2.59 -16.93 27.42
CA ILE A 97 1.82 -15.74 27.81
C ILE A 97 1.17 -15.10 26.58
N VAL A 98 1.91 -14.96 25.47
CA VAL A 98 1.40 -14.42 24.21
C VAL A 98 0.27 -15.29 23.67
N GLY A 99 0.50 -16.61 23.56
CA GLY A 99 -0.50 -17.56 23.05
C GLY A 99 -1.81 -17.55 23.84
N ARG A 100 -1.72 -17.54 25.20
CA ARG A 100 -2.92 -17.43 26.07
C ARG A 100 -3.67 -16.14 25.89
N THR A 101 -2.95 -15.02 25.80
CA THR A 101 -3.56 -13.71 25.56
C THR A 101 -4.33 -13.67 24.25
N LEU A 102 -3.76 -14.24 23.19
CA LEU A 102 -4.42 -14.36 21.88
C LEU A 102 -5.63 -15.31 21.94
N LEU A 103 -5.49 -16.47 22.61
CA LEU A 103 -6.53 -17.50 22.74
C LEU A 103 -7.75 -16.99 23.51
N HIS A 104 -7.50 -16.33 24.64
CA HIS A 104 -8.58 -15.86 25.53
C HIS A 104 -9.11 -14.47 25.15
N LYS A 105 -8.39 -13.73 24.30
CA LYS A 105 -8.74 -12.37 23.86
C LYS A 105 -8.95 -11.40 25.03
N GLN A 106 -8.20 -11.62 26.11
CA GLN A 106 -8.26 -10.83 27.35
C GLN A 106 -6.89 -10.74 28.01
N VAL A 107 -6.76 -9.85 28.98
CA VAL A 107 -5.57 -9.75 29.82
C VAL A 107 -5.30 -11.09 30.52
N VAL A 108 -4.07 -11.58 30.43
CA VAL A 108 -3.60 -12.78 31.09
C VAL A 108 -2.46 -12.43 32.03
N HIS A 109 -2.55 -12.83 33.30
CA HIS A 109 -1.55 -12.57 34.31
C HIS A 109 -1.10 -13.89 34.95
N ILE A 110 0.15 -14.31 34.73
CA ILE A 110 0.76 -15.48 35.34
C ILE A 110 1.62 -15.01 36.50
N GLN A 111 1.25 -15.36 37.71
CA GLN A 111 1.96 -14.91 38.92
C GLN A 111 3.35 -15.52 39.03
N ASP A 112 3.48 -16.82 38.74
CA ASP A 112 4.76 -17.52 38.63
C ASP A 112 4.73 -18.55 37.50
N VAL A 113 5.53 -18.34 36.48
CA VAL A 113 5.60 -19.24 35.32
C VAL A 113 6.21 -20.60 35.64
N LEU A 114 6.99 -20.72 36.74
CA LEU A 114 7.56 -21.99 37.17
C LEU A 114 6.56 -22.83 37.94
N GLU A 115 5.51 -22.27 38.49
CA GLU A 115 4.41 -22.96 39.15
C GLU A 115 3.23 -23.25 38.20
N ASP A 116 3.29 -22.77 36.98
CA ASP A 116 2.24 -22.94 35.99
C ASP A 116 2.47 -24.20 35.14
N PRO A 117 1.67 -25.26 35.34
CA PRO A 117 1.87 -26.54 34.65
C PRO A 117 1.62 -26.50 33.15
N ALA A 118 0.90 -25.48 32.66
CA ALA A 118 0.60 -25.31 31.25
C ALA A 118 1.65 -24.46 30.52
N TYR A 119 2.62 -23.86 31.25
CA TYR A 119 3.66 -23.06 30.64
C TYR A 119 4.70 -23.92 29.92
N ALA A 120 4.90 -23.71 28.61
CA ALA A 120 5.66 -24.64 27.76
C ALA A 120 6.91 -24.00 27.09
N LEU A 121 7.44 -22.88 27.66
CA LEU A 121 8.63 -22.20 27.14
C LEU A 121 9.82 -22.21 28.13
N PRO A 122 10.29 -23.38 28.58
CA PRO A 122 11.33 -23.47 29.59
C PRO A 122 12.68 -22.89 29.12
N ASP A 123 12.99 -22.98 27.83
CA ASP A 123 14.26 -22.46 27.30
C ASP A 123 14.31 -20.96 27.30
N LEU A 124 13.24 -20.29 26.86
CA LEU A 124 13.11 -18.83 26.94
C LEU A 124 13.09 -18.35 28.39
N GLN A 125 12.35 -19.04 29.26
CA GLN A 125 12.30 -18.72 30.66
C GLN A 125 13.69 -18.83 31.32
N ARG A 126 14.46 -19.88 31.01
CA ARG A 126 15.80 -20.08 31.57
C ARG A 126 16.78 -19.01 31.11
N LEU A 127 16.72 -18.58 29.86
CA LEU A 127 17.59 -17.56 29.31
C LEU A 127 17.26 -16.17 29.84
N ALA A 128 15.97 -15.85 29.99
CA ALA A 128 15.52 -14.54 30.46
C ALA A 128 15.30 -14.46 31.97
N GLY A 129 15.15 -15.58 32.67
CA GLY A 129 15.02 -15.67 34.13
C GLY A 129 13.66 -15.23 34.69
N TYR A 130 12.67 -14.92 33.85
CA TYR A 130 11.39 -14.36 34.30
C TYR A 130 10.55 -15.35 35.14
N ARG A 131 9.84 -14.79 36.11
CA ARG A 131 8.94 -15.47 37.04
C ARG A 131 7.49 -15.01 36.89
N THR A 132 7.24 -13.72 36.88
CA THR A 132 5.89 -13.15 36.68
C THR A 132 5.76 -12.64 35.27
N ALA A 133 4.62 -12.94 34.61
CA ALA A 133 4.35 -12.51 33.23
C ALA A 133 2.93 -11.93 33.08
N LEU A 134 2.82 -10.85 32.33
CA LEU A 134 1.57 -10.19 31.97
C LEU A 134 1.47 -10.11 30.45
N GLY A 135 0.32 -10.51 29.88
CA GLY A 135 -0.02 -10.36 28.47
C GLY A 135 -1.29 -9.54 28.30
N VAL A 136 -1.26 -8.57 27.42
CA VAL A 136 -2.39 -7.69 27.10
C VAL A 136 -2.66 -7.77 25.59
N PRO A 137 -3.90 -8.09 25.16
CA PRO A 137 -4.21 -8.19 23.75
C PRO A 137 -4.32 -6.82 23.09
N MET A 138 -3.89 -6.73 21.85
CA MET A 138 -4.13 -5.61 20.96
C MET A 138 -5.37 -5.94 20.12
N MET A 139 -6.52 -5.37 20.48
CA MET A 139 -7.81 -5.74 19.91
C MET A 139 -8.26 -4.82 18.80
N ARG A 140 -8.78 -5.38 17.69
CA ARG A 140 -9.44 -4.67 16.60
C ARG A 140 -10.73 -5.42 16.21
N ASP A 141 -11.86 -4.75 16.23
CA ASP A 141 -13.17 -5.31 15.84
C ASP A 141 -13.52 -6.62 16.55
N GLY A 142 -13.05 -6.79 17.81
CA GLY A 142 -13.26 -7.99 18.62
C GLY A 142 -12.27 -9.14 18.37
N GLU A 143 -11.30 -8.95 17.47
CA GLU A 143 -10.24 -9.92 17.18
C GLU A 143 -8.86 -9.37 17.58
N PRO A 144 -7.95 -10.24 18.08
CA PRO A 144 -6.60 -9.81 18.44
C PRO A 144 -5.74 -9.66 17.18
N ILE A 145 -5.18 -8.47 16.96
CA ILE A 145 -4.15 -8.24 15.94
C ILE A 145 -2.74 -8.47 16.48
N GLY A 146 -2.62 -8.75 17.77
CA GLY A 146 -1.36 -9.02 18.46
C GLY A 146 -1.52 -9.01 19.97
N ALA A 147 -0.38 -9.03 20.67
CA ALA A 147 -0.32 -8.94 22.12
C ALA A 147 0.96 -8.23 22.58
N ILE A 148 0.85 -7.46 23.65
CA ILE A 148 2.00 -6.94 24.42
C ILE A 148 2.23 -7.85 25.60
N ALA A 149 3.45 -8.36 25.76
CA ALA A 149 3.84 -9.14 26.92
C ALA A 149 5.00 -8.46 27.67
N VAL A 150 4.89 -8.39 28.99
CA VAL A 150 5.97 -7.93 29.89
C VAL A 150 6.19 -8.94 30.99
N ALA A 151 7.42 -9.05 31.48
CA ALA A 151 7.74 -10.03 32.50
C ALA A 151 8.80 -9.51 33.49
N ARG A 152 8.79 -10.08 34.71
CA ARG A 152 9.71 -9.81 35.82
C ARG A 152 10.46 -11.05 36.23
N ASN A 153 11.71 -10.89 36.63
CA ASN A 153 12.56 -11.99 37.08
C ASN A 153 12.26 -12.42 38.53
N GLU A 154 11.38 -11.73 39.21
CA GLU A 154 10.89 -12.02 40.54
C GLU A 154 9.39 -12.34 40.55
N VAL A 155 8.93 -13.04 41.60
CA VAL A 155 7.49 -13.24 41.81
C VAL A 155 6.91 -11.98 42.42
N ARG A 156 6.51 -11.05 41.57
CA ARG A 156 5.90 -9.77 41.91
C ARG A 156 4.77 -9.45 40.94
N PRO A 157 3.53 -9.71 41.33
CA PRO A 157 2.38 -9.44 40.47
C PRO A 157 2.33 -7.98 39.99
N PHE A 158 1.79 -7.78 38.79
CA PHE A 158 1.52 -6.44 38.26
C PHE A 158 0.28 -5.86 38.93
N SER A 159 0.35 -4.61 39.35
CA SER A 159 -0.79 -3.89 39.91
C SER A 159 -1.83 -3.55 38.84
N ASP A 160 -3.08 -3.26 39.27
CA ASP A 160 -4.15 -2.82 38.37
C ASP A 160 -3.77 -1.54 37.59
N ALA A 161 -2.96 -0.66 38.19
CA ALA A 161 -2.49 0.55 37.53
C ALA A 161 -1.49 0.25 36.41
N GLU A 162 -0.58 -0.71 36.62
CA GLU A 162 0.37 -1.19 35.61
C GLU A 162 -0.36 -1.93 34.47
N ILE A 163 -1.35 -2.75 34.80
CA ILE A 163 -2.19 -3.43 33.80
C ILE A 163 -2.88 -2.41 32.91
N ARG A 164 -3.59 -1.43 33.48
CA ARG A 164 -4.26 -0.36 32.71
C ARG A 164 -3.30 0.46 31.84
N LEU A 165 -2.07 0.65 32.31
CA LEU A 165 -1.05 1.34 31.51
C LEU A 165 -0.69 0.54 30.26
N ILE A 166 -0.50 -0.78 30.38
CA ILE A 166 -0.21 -1.65 29.21
C ILE A 166 -1.42 -1.74 28.29
N GLU A 167 -2.66 -1.78 28.83
CA GLU A 167 -3.88 -1.71 28.01
C GLU A 167 -3.92 -0.41 27.18
N THR A 168 -3.60 0.74 27.80
CA THR A 168 -3.50 2.01 27.08
C THR A 168 -2.45 1.98 25.97
N PHE A 169 -1.30 1.36 26.23
CA PHE A 169 -0.27 1.19 25.19
C PHE A 169 -0.71 0.23 24.07
N ALA A 170 -1.45 -0.82 24.41
CA ALA A 170 -2.03 -1.72 23.41
C ALA A 170 -2.99 -0.97 22.47
N ASP A 171 -3.86 -0.12 23.00
CA ASP A 171 -4.76 0.73 22.22
C ASP A 171 -3.98 1.67 21.29
N PHE A 172 -2.89 2.27 21.75
CA PHE A 172 -2.06 3.14 20.90
C PHE A 172 -1.37 2.38 19.78
N VAL A 173 -0.90 1.15 20.04
CA VAL A 173 -0.33 0.30 19.00
C VAL A 173 -1.37 -0.05 17.95
N VAL A 174 -2.60 -0.37 18.35
CA VAL A 174 -3.72 -0.64 17.41
C VAL A 174 -3.93 0.56 16.48
N ILE A 175 -3.98 1.78 17.04
CA ILE A 175 -4.14 3.02 16.26
C ILE A 175 -2.95 3.20 15.29
N ALA A 176 -1.73 2.97 15.74
CA ALA A 176 -0.55 3.11 14.89
C ALA A 176 -0.54 2.09 13.72
N VAL A 177 -0.89 0.85 14.00
CA VAL A 177 -1.00 -0.22 12.97
C VAL A 177 -2.07 0.13 11.94
N GLU A 178 -3.25 0.61 12.37
CA GLU A 178 -4.32 1.02 11.46
C GLU A 178 -3.94 2.23 10.60
N ASN A 179 -3.27 3.23 11.17
CA ASN A 179 -2.81 4.39 10.41
C ASN A 179 -1.84 3.97 9.29
N VAL A 180 -0.87 3.11 9.60
CA VAL A 180 0.07 2.59 8.58
C VAL A 180 -0.67 1.78 7.51
N ARG A 181 -1.63 0.93 7.89
CA ARG A 181 -2.43 0.14 6.95
C ARG A 181 -3.28 1.00 6.02
N LEU A 182 -3.96 2.00 6.57
CA LEU A 182 -4.76 2.96 5.79
C LEU A 182 -3.88 3.72 4.80
N PHE A 183 -2.72 4.20 5.26
CA PHE A 183 -1.76 4.87 4.41
C PHE A 183 -1.28 3.97 3.26
N GLN A 184 -0.88 2.73 3.55
CA GLN A 184 -0.46 1.76 2.53
C GLN A 184 -1.57 1.45 1.53
N THR A 185 -2.82 1.44 1.99
CA THR A 185 -3.99 1.23 1.12
C THR A 185 -4.17 2.41 0.16
N VAL A 186 -4.09 3.64 0.68
CA VAL A 186 -4.16 4.87 -0.12
C VAL A 186 -3.01 4.93 -1.14
N GLU A 187 -1.78 4.64 -0.72
CA GLU A 187 -0.63 4.64 -1.64
C GLU A 187 -0.75 3.54 -2.72
N ARG A 188 -1.30 2.39 -2.39
CA ARG A 188 -1.56 1.34 -3.38
C ARG A 188 -2.61 1.78 -4.39
N GLN A 189 -3.72 2.36 -3.93
CA GLN A 189 -4.77 2.91 -4.81
C GLN A 189 -4.21 4.05 -5.68
N ARG A 190 -3.39 4.92 -5.09
CA ARG A 190 -2.68 5.98 -5.82
C ARG A 190 -1.77 5.41 -6.91
N ALA A 191 -0.99 4.37 -6.59
CA ALA A 191 -0.11 3.72 -7.55
C ALA A 191 -0.87 3.01 -8.68
N GLU A 192 -2.06 2.49 -8.40
CA GLU A 192 -2.96 1.93 -9.42
C GLU A 192 -3.49 3.03 -10.34
N LEU A 193 -3.97 4.13 -9.79
CA LEU A 193 -4.44 5.28 -10.57
C LEU A 193 -3.31 5.89 -11.42
N ALA A 194 -2.09 5.97 -10.88
CA ALA A 194 -0.90 6.44 -11.60
C ALA A 194 -0.54 5.59 -12.83
N ARG A 195 -0.96 4.35 -12.89
CA ARG A 195 -0.78 3.49 -14.08
C ARG A 195 -1.65 3.91 -15.26
N PHE A 196 -2.81 4.50 -14.98
CA PHE A 196 -3.76 4.92 -16.03
C PHE A 196 -3.54 6.37 -16.44
N ALA A 197 -3.13 7.24 -15.53
CA ALA A 197 -2.86 8.65 -15.78
C ALA A 197 -1.69 9.14 -14.91
N PRO A 198 -0.43 8.85 -15.30
CA PRO A 198 0.74 9.17 -14.46
C PRO A 198 0.83 10.66 -14.10
N GLN A 199 0.48 11.55 -15.01
CA GLN A 199 0.50 13.01 -14.79
C GLN A 199 -0.66 13.49 -13.91
N ALA A 200 -1.76 12.74 -13.86
CA ALA A 200 -2.92 13.04 -13.03
C ALA A 200 -2.83 12.46 -11.61
N ALA A 201 -1.93 11.52 -11.36
CA ALA A 201 -1.83 10.83 -10.06
C ALA A 201 -1.58 11.81 -8.91
N ASP A 202 -0.79 12.87 -9.14
CA ASP A 202 -0.54 13.91 -8.14
C ASP A 202 -1.76 14.83 -7.95
N LEU A 203 -2.48 15.13 -9.00
CA LEU A 203 -3.73 15.91 -8.95
C LEU A 203 -4.86 15.13 -8.28
N LEU A 204 -4.99 13.83 -8.57
CA LEU A 204 -6.01 12.94 -8.00
C LEU A 204 -5.82 12.67 -6.50
N SER A 205 -4.64 12.94 -5.96
CA SER A 205 -4.33 12.80 -4.52
C SER A 205 -4.80 13.99 -3.68
N SER A 206 -5.30 15.05 -4.29
CA SER A 206 -5.83 16.23 -3.61
C SER A 206 -7.36 16.15 -3.45
N ASN A 207 -7.92 16.94 -2.53
CA ASN A 207 -9.38 17.13 -2.43
C ASN A 207 -10.01 17.67 -3.73
N GLU A 208 -9.21 18.24 -4.62
CA GLU A 208 -9.61 18.69 -5.96
C GLU A 208 -9.70 17.50 -6.95
N GLY A 209 -9.01 16.40 -6.68
CA GLY A 209 -8.99 15.20 -7.52
C GLY A 209 -10.36 14.53 -7.67
N GLU A 210 -11.22 14.54 -6.64
CA GLU A 210 -12.59 14.02 -6.76
C GLU A 210 -13.42 14.88 -7.73
N GLN A 211 -13.17 16.18 -7.81
CA GLN A 211 -13.85 17.09 -8.76
C GLN A 211 -13.37 16.89 -10.19
N LEU A 212 -12.09 16.58 -10.39
CA LEU A 212 -11.51 16.27 -11.70
C LEU A 212 -12.06 14.94 -12.27
N LEU A 213 -12.44 14.00 -11.41
CA LEU A 213 -13.06 12.73 -11.83
C LEU A 213 -14.57 12.85 -12.09
N ALA A 214 -15.19 13.96 -11.72
CA ALA A 214 -16.59 14.21 -12.04
C ALA A 214 -16.75 14.43 -13.56
N ALA A 215 -17.90 14.02 -14.10
CA ALA A 215 -18.16 14.22 -15.52
C ALA A 215 -18.14 15.71 -15.90
N HIS A 216 -17.25 16.09 -16.80
CA HIS A 216 -17.11 17.46 -17.29
C HIS A 216 -16.90 17.49 -18.81
N ARG A 217 -17.03 18.66 -19.41
CA ARG A 217 -16.87 18.86 -20.85
C ARG A 217 -15.60 19.64 -21.12
N GLN A 218 -14.69 19.05 -21.89
CA GLN A 218 -13.41 19.66 -22.26
C GLN A 218 -13.16 19.50 -23.77
N GLU A 219 -12.39 20.39 -24.34
CA GLU A 219 -11.85 20.23 -25.69
C GLU A 219 -10.58 19.37 -25.59
N ILE A 220 -10.54 18.27 -26.33
CA ILE A 220 -9.43 17.34 -26.34
C ILE A 220 -8.98 17.02 -27.75
N THR A 221 -7.77 16.51 -27.90
CA THR A 221 -7.33 15.82 -29.12
C THR A 221 -7.23 14.33 -28.83
N ALA A 222 -8.12 13.56 -29.45
CA ALA A 222 -8.16 12.10 -29.34
C ALA A 222 -7.30 11.44 -30.44
N LEU A 223 -6.56 10.38 -30.03
CA LEU A 223 -5.75 9.55 -30.90
C LEU A 223 -6.20 8.11 -30.78
N PHE A 224 -6.28 7.44 -31.93
CA PHE A 224 -6.42 6.01 -32.05
C PHE A 224 -5.26 5.45 -32.83
N PHE A 225 -4.72 4.36 -32.33
CA PHE A 225 -3.67 3.56 -32.96
C PHE A 225 -4.20 2.17 -33.16
N ASP A 226 -3.93 1.56 -34.30
CA ASP A 226 -4.43 0.21 -34.62
C ASP A 226 -3.44 -0.54 -35.52
N LEU A 227 -3.21 -1.84 -35.21
CA LEU A 227 -2.28 -2.68 -35.98
C LEU A 227 -2.97 -3.27 -37.18
N ARG A 228 -2.50 -2.93 -38.35
CA ARG A 228 -2.97 -3.53 -39.63
C ARG A 228 -2.42 -4.93 -39.82
N GLY A 229 -3.31 -5.85 -40.14
CA GLY A 229 -2.96 -7.28 -40.33
C GLY A 229 -2.91 -8.11 -39.05
N PHE A 230 -3.24 -7.50 -37.90
CA PHE A 230 -3.14 -8.16 -36.59
C PHE A 230 -4.08 -9.37 -36.45
N THR A 231 -5.33 -9.28 -36.91
CA THR A 231 -6.29 -10.38 -36.82
C THR A 231 -5.76 -11.64 -37.53
N ALA A 232 -5.29 -11.51 -38.79
CA ALA A 232 -4.74 -12.64 -39.53
C ALA A 232 -3.45 -13.18 -38.90
N PHE A 233 -2.63 -12.31 -38.32
CA PHE A 233 -1.46 -12.70 -37.53
C PHE A 233 -1.86 -13.50 -36.29
N ALA A 234 -2.81 -13.01 -35.50
CA ALA A 234 -3.25 -13.64 -34.26
C ALA A 234 -3.92 -15.01 -34.46
N GLU A 235 -4.55 -15.23 -35.62
CA GLU A 235 -5.13 -16.53 -36.00
C GLU A 235 -4.09 -17.60 -36.34
N THR A 236 -2.87 -17.19 -36.69
CA THR A 236 -1.85 -18.11 -37.22
C THR A 236 -0.59 -18.20 -36.37
N ALA A 237 -0.32 -17.21 -35.52
CA ALA A 237 0.84 -17.16 -34.66
C ALA A 237 0.63 -17.93 -33.35
N GLU A 238 1.73 -18.36 -32.73
CA GLU A 238 1.69 -18.94 -31.39
C GLU A 238 1.29 -17.85 -30.35
N PRO A 239 0.49 -18.18 -29.34
CA PRO A 239 -0.02 -17.21 -28.37
C PRO A 239 1.09 -16.35 -27.69
N GLU A 240 2.25 -16.95 -27.45
CA GLU A 240 3.41 -16.27 -26.83
C GLU A 240 3.96 -15.17 -27.75
N GLU A 241 3.94 -15.39 -29.08
CA GLU A 241 4.35 -14.40 -30.07
C GLU A 241 3.35 -13.25 -30.13
N VAL A 242 2.05 -13.53 -30.07
CA VAL A 242 1.01 -12.51 -30.03
C VAL A 242 1.19 -11.61 -28.84
N PHE A 243 1.37 -12.18 -27.64
CA PHE A 243 1.61 -11.41 -26.44
C PHE A 243 2.93 -10.61 -26.49
N ARG A 244 3.97 -11.15 -27.11
CA ARG A 244 5.25 -10.46 -27.25
C ARG A 244 5.12 -9.23 -28.16
N ILE A 245 4.51 -9.37 -29.30
CA ILE A 245 4.27 -8.27 -30.26
C ILE A 245 3.39 -7.19 -29.65
N LEU A 246 2.28 -7.55 -28.99
CA LEU A 246 1.44 -6.59 -28.28
C LEU A 246 2.22 -5.84 -27.21
N ARG A 247 3.05 -6.52 -26.43
CA ARG A 247 3.88 -5.86 -25.40
C ARG A 247 4.88 -4.89 -26.00
N GLU A 248 5.61 -5.29 -27.07
CA GLU A 248 6.56 -4.44 -27.78
C GLU A 248 5.86 -3.18 -28.33
N TYR A 249 4.70 -3.33 -28.92
CA TYR A 249 3.87 -2.25 -29.46
C TYR A 249 3.30 -1.34 -28.37
N HIS A 250 2.62 -1.91 -27.37
CA HIS A 250 2.01 -1.15 -26.28
C HIS A 250 3.05 -0.36 -25.48
N THR A 251 4.26 -0.92 -25.28
CA THR A 251 5.36 -0.23 -24.64
C THR A 251 5.78 0.98 -25.46
N ALA A 252 6.01 0.80 -26.77
CA ALA A 252 6.42 1.90 -27.65
C ALA A 252 5.36 3.01 -27.71
N ALA A 253 4.08 2.64 -27.89
CA ALA A 253 2.97 3.60 -27.98
C ALA A 253 2.73 4.32 -26.65
N GLY A 254 2.71 3.58 -25.54
CA GLY A 254 2.48 4.13 -24.21
C GLY A 254 3.56 5.11 -23.78
N GLU A 255 4.83 4.78 -24.00
CA GLU A 255 5.97 5.66 -23.71
C GLU A 255 5.86 6.99 -24.47
N GLU A 256 5.50 6.97 -25.77
CA GLU A 256 5.37 8.18 -26.58
C GLU A 256 4.16 9.03 -26.16
N VAL A 257 3.03 8.42 -25.83
CA VAL A 257 1.84 9.14 -25.34
C VAL A 257 2.18 9.85 -24.02
N VAL A 258 2.74 9.14 -23.06
CA VAL A 258 3.07 9.68 -21.72
C VAL A 258 4.16 10.75 -21.82
N ALA A 259 5.19 10.56 -22.63
CA ALA A 259 6.29 11.52 -22.80
C ALA A 259 5.82 12.86 -23.38
N ASN A 260 4.72 12.88 -24.14
CA ASN A 260 4.14 14.10 -24.69
C ASN A 260 2.92 14.62 -23.88
N GLY A 261 2.68 14.11 -22.68
CA GLY A 261 1.63 14.58 -21.77
C GLY A 261 0.24 14.00 -22.05
N GLY A 262 0.11 13.00 -22.92
CA GLY A 262 -1.16 12.35 -23.23
C GLY A 262 -1.62 11.39 -22.14
N THR A 263 -2.93 11.20 -22.07
CA THR A 263 -3.61 10.24 -21.20
C THR A 263 -4.01 9.00 -22.00
N ILE A 264 -3.58 7.82 -21.55
CA ILE A 264 -4.02 6.57 -22.16
C ILE A 264 -5.36 6.18 -21.53
N GLU A 265 -6.40 6.01 -22.34
CA GLU A 265 -7.69 5.57 -21.84
C GLU A 265 -7.72 4.05 -21.65
N HIS A 266 -7.46 3.30 -22.71
CA HIS A 266 -7.42 1.84 -22.64
C HIS A 266 -6.64 1.22 -23.82
N PHE A 267 -6.25 -0.04 -23.62
CA PHE A 267 -5.74 -0.93 -24.64
C PHE A 267 -6.86 -1.89 -25.06
N ALA A 268 -7.24 -1.88 -26.33
CA ALA A 268 -8.27 -2.75 -26.88
C ALA A 268 -7.65 -3.77 -27.85
N GLY A 269 -7.06 -4.84 -27.30
CA GLY A 269 -6.32 -5.80 -28.10
C GLY A 269 -5.12 -5.16 -28.80
N ASP A 270 -5.18 -5.02 -30.12
CA ASP A 270 -4.19 -4.32 -30.97
C ASP A 270 -4.44 -2.83 -31.13
N GLY A 271 -5.55 -2.32 -30.58
CA GLY A 271 -5.87 -0.90 -30.55
C GLY A 271 -5.42 -0.22 -29.25
N LEU A 272 -5.10 1.06 -29.35
CA LEU A 272 -4.86 1.93 -28.21
C LEU A 272 -5.60 3.24 -28.45
N MET A 273 -6.32 3.70 -27.41
CA MET A 273 -6.92 5.01 -27.36
C MET A 273 -6.18 5.89 -26.35
N ALA A 274 -5.85 7.09 -26.79
CA ALA A 274 -5.27 8.15 -25.94
C ALA A 274 -5.90 9.50 -26.28
N PHE A 275 -5.80 10.44 -25.33
CA PHE A 275 -6.22 11.82 -25.56
C PHE A 275 -5.29 12.80 -24.86
N PHE A 276 -5.33 14.08 -25.29
CA PHE A 276 -4.52 15.18 -24.80
C PHE A 276 -5.42 16.31 -24.31
N ASN A 277 -4.94 17.13 -23.37
CA ASN A 277 -5.60 18.26 -22.73
C ASN A 277 -6.58 17.90 -21.61
N ASP A 278 -6.48 16.70 -21.06
CA ASP A 278 -7.23 16.27 -19.88
C ASP A 278 -6.59 15.03 -19.26
N PRO A 279 -6.51 14.85 -17.94
CA PRO A 279 -6.87 15.78 -16.88
C PRO A 279 -5.83 16.91 -16.68
N VAL A 280 -4.74 16.90 -17.43
CA VAL A 280 -3.72 17.95 -17.43
C VAL A 280 -3.92 18.80 -18.68
N GLU A 281 -4.12 20.12 -18.50
CA GLU A 281 -4.25 21.05 -19.60
C GLU A 281 -2.90 21.21 -20.35
N ILE A 282 -2.97 21.23 -21.68
CA ILE A 282 -1.82 21.38 -22.57
C ILE A 282 -2.18 22.47 -23.62
N ASP A 283 -1.42 23.55 -23.65
CA ASP A 283 -1.70 24.70 -24.53
C ASP A 283 -1.78 24.32 -26.01
N ASP A 284 -0.86 23.48 -26.50
CA ASP A 284 -0.79 23.05 -27.90
C ASP A 284 -1.06 21.53 -27.99
N HIS A 285 -2.21 21.07 -27.49
CA HIS A 285 -2.52 19.64 -27.40
C HIS A 285 -2.66 18.94 -28.76
N GLU A 286 -3.05 19.64 -29.80
CA GLU A 286 -3.10 19.15 -31.19
C GLU A 286 -1.67 18.82 -31.67
N LEU A 287 -0.75 19.76 -31.46
CA LEU A 287 0.65 19.57 -31.83
C LEU A 287 1.31 18.45 -31.04
N ALA A 288 1.00 18.34 -29.74
CA ALA A 288 1.48 17.25 -28.89
C ALA A 288 1.00 15.89 -29.42
N ALA A 289 -0.28 15.79 -29.80
CA ALA A 289 -0.87 14.58 -30.37
C ALA A 289 -0.24 14.19 -31.72
N VAL A 290 -0.07 15.16 -32.61
CA VAL A 290 0.55 14.92 -33.92
C VAL A 290 2.03 14.52 -33.78
N ARG A 291 2.76 15.16 -32.87
CA ARG A 291 4.15 14.80 -32.55
C ARG A 291 4.25 13.36 -32.04
N THR A 292 3.36 12.97 -31.13
CA THR A 292 3.28 11.61 -30.60
C THR A 292 3.05 10.60 -31.72
N ALA A 293 2.10 10.87 -32.61
CA ALA A 293 1.82 10.01 -33.75
C ALA A 293 3.01 9.87 -34.72
N ALA A 294 3.66 11.00 -35.04
CA ALA A 294 4.81 11.03 -35.93
C ALA A 294 6.01 10.26 -35.36
N THR A 295 6.32 10.49 -34.08
CA THR A 295 7.44 9.79 -33.38
C THR A 295 7.15 8.30 -33.27
N LEU A 296 5.93 7.92 -32.92
CA LEU A 296 5.53 6.52 -32.87
C LEU A 296 5.60 5.85 -34.24
N ALA A 297 5.12 6.50 -35.30
CA ALA A 297 5.20 5.96 -36.68
C ALA A 297 6.66 5.71 -37.09
N GLN A 298 7.59 6.61 -36.72
CA GLN A 298 9.02 6.41 -36.98
C GLN A 298 9.56 5.23 -36.17
N ARG A 299 9.26 5.15 -34.88
CA ARG A 299 9.68 4.04 -34.00
C ARG A 299 9.10 2.70 -34.46
N PHE A 300 7.84 2.70 -34.90
CA PHE A 300 7.15 1.55 -35.46
C PHE A 300 7.84 0.95 -36.68
N THR A 301 8.44 1.78 -37.52
CA THR A 301 9.20 1.30 -38.69
C THR A 301 10.30 0.32 -38.29
N THR A 302 10.97 0.55 -37.16
CA THR A 302 12.00 -0.35 -36.62
C THR A 302 11.38 -1.64 -36.10
N LEU A 303 10.29 -1.55 -35.33
CA LEU A 303 9.56 -2.70 -34.81
C LEU A 303 9.04 -3.59 -35.96
N ALA A 304 8.38 -2.99 -36.95
CA ALA A 304 7.87 -3.70 -38.11
C ALA A 304 8.98 -4.41 -38.93
N ALA A 305 10.16 -3.80 -39.04
CA ALA A 305 11.32 -4.43 -39.69
C ALA A 305 11.80 -5.67 -38.92
N ASP A 306 11.78 -5.65 -37.61
CA ASP A 306 12.16 -6.79 -36.79
C ASP A 306 11.10 -7.88 -36.78
N TRP A 307 9.83 -7.51 -36.80
CA TRP A 307 8.71 -8.47 -36.95
C TRP A 307 8.71 -9.16 -38.30
N ARG A 308 9.02 -8.44 -39.40
CA ARG A 308 9.16 -9.03 -40.73
C ARG A 308 10.27 -10.10 -40.81
N LYS A 309 11.39 -9.91 -40.08
CA LYS A 309 12.44 -10.94 -39.98
C LYS A 309 11.94 -12.22 -39.32
N ARG A 310 10.90 -12.11 -38.49
CA ARG A 310 10.22 -13.23 -37.82
C ARG A 310 9.05 -13.80 -38.65
N GLY A 311 8.77 -13.21 -39.83
CA GLY A 311 7.71 -13.65 -40.72
C GLY A 311 6.38 -12.92 -40.53
N TYR A 312 6.33 -11.84 -39.73
CA TYR A 312 5.10 -11.13 -39.43
C TYR A 312 5.10 -9.76 -40.13
N ASP A 313 4.11 -9.51 -40.99
CA ASP A 313 3.97 -8.25 -41.71
C ASP A 313 2.79 -7.46 -41.13
N LEU A 314 3.10 -6.61 -40.15
CA LEU A 314 2.15 -5.74 -39.46
C LEU A 314 2.42 -4.29 -39.80
N GLY A 315 1.34 -3.52 -39.94
CA GLY A 315 1.38 -2.07 -40.16
C GLY A 315 0.75 -1.32 -39.02
N LEU A 316 0.89 0.03 -39.00
CA LEU A 316 0.25 0.90 -38.02
C LEU A 316 -0.61 1.93 -38.76
N GLY A 317 -1.88 2.03 -38.38
CA GLY A 317 -2.79 3.09 -38.80
C GLY A 317 -3.07 4.02 -37.63
N ILE A 318 -3.09 5.33 -37.86
CA ILE A 318 -3.30 6.34 -36.80
C ILE A 318 -4.38 7.31 -37.21
N GLY A 319 -5.34 7.56 -36.32
CA GLY A 319 -6.38 8.59 -36.50
C GLY A 319 -6.35 9.62 -35.38
N ILE A 320 -6.41 10.91 -35.76
CA ILE A 320 -6.34 12.04 -34.82
C ILE A 320 -7.51 12.97 -35.07
N ALA A 321 -8.26 13.34 -34.01
CA ALA A 321 -9.33 14.29 -34.13
C ALA A 321 -9.45 15.19 -32.87
N THR A 322 -9.61 16.49 -33.10
CA THR A 322 -9.80 17.50 -32.05
C THR A 322 -11.27 17.92 -31.95
N GLY A 323 -11.75 18.06 -30.73
CA GLY A 323 -13.09 18.56 -30.44
C GLY A 323 -13.52 18.32 -29.00
N TYR A 324 -14.74 18.78 -28.71
CA TYR A 324 -15.29 18.59 -27.36
C TYR A 324 -15.70 17.14 -27.08
N ALA A 325 -15.33 16.69 -25.91
CA ALA A 325 -15.77 15.41 -25.33
C ALA A 325 -16.30 15.63 -23.91
N THR A 326 -17.05 14.66 -23.40
CA THR A 326 -17.37 14.54 -21.98
C THR A 326 -16.41 13.54 -21.39
N LEU A 327 -15.65 13.97 -20.39
CA LEU A 327 -14.65 13.17 -19.69
C LEU A 327 -15.11 12.90 -18.26
N GLY A 328 -14.63 11.82 -17.67
CA GLY A 328 -14.95 11.45 -16.31
C GLY A 328 -14.84 9.95 -16.07
N ARG A 329 -15.27 9.53 -14.89
CA ARG A 329 -15.31 8.10 -14.55
C ARG A 329 -16.43 7.39 -15.33
N ILE A 330 -16.08 6.30 -16.00
CA ILE A 330 -16.98 5.41 -16.72
C ILE A 330 -16.88 4.04 -16.05
N GLY A 331 -18.00 3.42 -15.72
CA GLY A 331 -18.03 2.09 -15.10
C GLY A 331 -19.00 1.98 -13.92
N PHE A 332 -18.72 1.07 -13.00
CA PHE A 332 -19.54 0.78 -11.82
C PHE A 332 -18.66 0.60 -10.57
N GLU A 333 -19.28 0.61 -9.40
CA GLU A 333 -18.58 0.46 -8.13
C GLU A 333 -17.71 -0.81 -8.11
N GLY A 334 -16.38 -0.60 -7.91
CA GLY A 334 -15.36 -1.65 -7.98
C GLY A 334 -14.60 -1.75 -9.30
N ARG A 335 -15.07 -1.09 -10.41
CA ARG A 335 -14.37 -1.03 -11.68
C ARG A 335 -14.70 0.26 -12.45
N TYR A 336 -13.90 1.26 -12.26
CA TYR A 336 -13.97 2.53 -13.00
C TYR A 336 -12.76 2.70 -13.89
N GLU A 337 -13.00 3.30 -15.06
CA GLU A 337 -11.98 3.79 -15.98
C GLU A 337 -12.20 5.30 -16.17
N TYR A 338 -11.13 6.06 -16.38
CA TYR A 338 -11.21 7.45 -16.75
C TYR A 338 -11.21 7.55 -18.26
N GLY A 339 -12.29 8.06 -18.83
CA GLY A 339 -12.47 8.00 -20.27
C GLY A 339 -13.17 9.22 -20.85
N ALA A 340 -13.16 9.31 -22.19
CA ALA A 340 -13.71 10.37 -22.99
C ALA A 340 -14.79 9.86 -23.94
N ILE A 341 -15.95 10.52 -23.94
CA ILE A 341 -17.06 10.23 -24.84
C ILE A 341 -17.41 11.46 -25.65
N GLY A 342 -17.36 11.36 -26.97
CA GLY A 342 -17.69 12.50 -27.83
C GLY A 342 -17.45 12.26 -29.32
N ASN A 343 -17.87 13.22 -30.14
CA ASN A 343 -17.71 13.14 -31.59
C ASN A 343 -16.22 13.11 -32.00
N ALA A 344 -15.34 13.79 -31.28
CA ALA A 344 -13.90 13.77 -31.54
C ALA A 344 -13.34 12.35 -31.40
N VAL A 345 -13.75 11.64 -30.34
CA VAL A 345 -13.34 10.25 -30.07
C VAL A 345 -13.82 9.32 -31.20
N ILE A 346 -15.11 9.42 -31.59
CA ILE A 346 -15.69 8.62 -32.68
C ILE A 346 -14.99 8.92 -34.02
N LEU A 347 -14.68 10.19 -34.28
CA LEU A 347 -14.02 10.57 -35.52
C LEU A 347 -12.57 10.08 -35.55
N ALA A 348 -11.82 10.18 -34.48
CA ALA A 348 -10.46 9.66 -34.39
C ALA A 348 -10.40 8.15 -34.62
N SER A 349 -11.33 7.40 -34.02
CA SER A 349 -11.47 5.95 -34.28
C SER A 349 -11.71 5.64 -35.76
N ARG A 350 -12.68 6.32 -36.38
CA ARG A 350 -12.97 6.12 -37.82
C ARG A 350 -11.81 6.50 -38.74
N LEU A 351 -11.06 7.55 -38.37
CA LEU A 351 -9.85 7.93 -39.11
C LEU A 351 -8.78 6.86 -38.94
N SER A 352 -8.60 6.33 -37.74
CA SER A 352 -7.70 5.21 -37.54
C SER A 352 -8.11 4.00 -38.40
N ASP A 353 -9.39 3.62 -38.42
CA ASP A 353 -9.89 2.51 -39.23
C ASP A 353 -9.64 2.72 -40.74
N ALA A 354 -9.74 3.94 -41.21
CA ALA A 354 -9.54 4.31 -42.62
C ALA A 354 -8.06 4.42 -43.02
N ALA A 355 -7.16 4.62 -42.07
CA ALA A 355 -5.73 4.80 -42.35
C ALA A 355 -5.09 3.52 -42.90
N ALA A 356 -4.33 3.67 -43.99
CA ALA A 356 -3.50 2.61 -44.51
C ALA A 356 -2.29 2.31 -43.62
N PRO A 357 -1.58 1.18 -43.78
CA PRO A 357 -0.35 0.90 -43.05
C PRO A 357 0.68 2.02 -43.20
N GLY A 358 1.09 2.63 -42.07
CA GLY A 358 2.02 3.75 -42.00
C GLY A 358 1.37 5.14 -42.24
N GLU A 359 0.05 5.22 -42.34
CA GLU A 359 -0.67 6.46 -42.58
C GLU A 359 -1.18 7.07 -41.27
N ILE A 360 -1.13 8.41 -41.18
CA ILE A 360 -1.68 9.22 -40.10
C ILE A 360 -2.76 10.11 -40.70
N LEU A 361 -4.02 9.92 -40.31
CA LEU A 361 -5.14 10.73 -40.77
C LEU A 361 -5.57 11.75 -39.71
N LEU A 362 -5.71 13.00 -40.10
CA LEU A 362 -6.12 14.09 -39.23
C LEU A 362 -7.55 14.55 -39.56
N SER A 363 -8.31 14.94 -38.54
CA SER A 363 -9.54 15.68 -38.78
C SER A 363 -9.23 17.10 -39.30
N GLN A 364 -10.15 17.67 -40.10
CA GLN A 364 -10.00 19.02 -40.59
C GLN A 364 -9.76 20.06 -39.49
N ARG A 365 -10.37 19.84 -38.30
CA ARG A 365 -10.19 20.73 -37.15
C ARG A 365 -8.79 20.64 -36.59
N THR A 366 -8.26 19.41 -36.45
CA THR A 366 -6.87 19.19 -36.02
C THR A 366 -5.87 19.85 -36.97
N ASP A 367 -6.06 19.65 -38.29
CA ASP A 367 -5.19 20.21 -39.32
C ASP A 367 -5.19 21.75 -39.31
N ALA A 368 -6.35 22.37 -39.05
CA ALA A 368 -6.50 23.84 -39.02
C ALA A 368 -5.90 24.45 -37.73
N SER A 369 -5.60 23.67 -36.69
CA SER A 369 -5.03 24.15 -35.45
C SER A 369 -3.49 23.97 -35.39
N LEU A 370 -2.88 23.36 -36.39
CA LEU A 370 -1.43 23.17 -36.55
C LEU A 370 -0.78 24.35 -37.28
#